data_cb40291a2c46283828f0d734084207f1
#
_entry.id   cb40291a2c46283828f0d734084207f1
#
_cell.length_a   1.000
_cell.length_b   1.000
_cell.length_c   1.000
_cell.angle_alpha   90.00
_cell.angle_beta   90.00
_cell.angle_gamma   90.00
#
_symmetry.space_group_name_H-M   'P 1'
#
loop_
_entity.id
_entity.type
_entity.pdbx_description
1 polymer ?
#
loop_
_entity_poly.entity_id
_entity_poly.type
_entity_poly.pdbx_seq_one_letter_code
_entity_poly.pdbx_strand_id
1 'polypeptide(L)'
;MVVLDGTHCTGCGLCARVCHESCIRVENGLPTIDHGLCSTCTQCIAVCPQRALSWDSVLPSPYDQARLPRPEQLSELFRERRSIRFFRNERIGRTVLGEIVSLAVFSPTNNYSLRIVVADDPATIDLIDRTMLRYVRRIYSLIYNPRPVYWALKGTLNARGAGDKVKINIEQGLAAHGHSVHENTAAIVFLVGDGRVPLSIDSAQYALANIMYYAQSKGIGTYGMTPASDQLGWF
;
A
#
# COMPACT_ATOMS: atom_id res chain seq x y z
N MET A 1 -6.37 19.42 0.07
CA MET A 1 -5.62 20.24 -0.93
C MET A 1 -4.47 20.97 -0.26
N VAL A 2 -3.48 21.46 -1.03
CA VAL A 2 -2.40 22.29 -0.46
C VAL A 2 -2.98 23.67 -0.09
N VAL A 3 -2.73 24.11 1.14
CA VAL A 3 -3.25 25.38 1.68
C VAL A 3 -2.07 26.25 2.10
N LEU A 4 -2.14 27.54 1.78
CA LEU A 4 -1.15 28.54 2.19
C LEU A 4 -1.64 29.31 3.41
N ASP A 5 -0.79 29.40 4.42
CA ASP A 5 -0.88 30.40 5.48
C ASP A 5 0.02 31.59 5.11
N GLY A 6 -0.62 32.65 4.60
CA GLY A 6 0.09 33.87 4.19
C GLY A 6 0.80 34.61 5.32
N THR A 7 0.39 34.38 6.58
CA THR A 7 0.99 35.07 7.75
C THR A 7 2.40 34.54 8.07
N HIS A 8 2.67 33.30 7.72
CA HIS A 8 3.97 32.66 7.90
C HIS A 8 4.85 32.69 6.63
N CYS A 9 4.28 33.07 5.49
CA CYS A 9 4.99 33.06 4.22
C CYS A 9 5.95 34.23 4.09
N THR A 10 7.23 33.95 3.79
CA THR A 10 8.27 34.96 3.51
C THR A 10 8.45 35.26 2.04
N GLY A 11 7.68 34.67 1.14
CA GLY A 11 7.81 34.87 -0.30
C GLY A 11 9.07 34.32 -0.95
N CYS A 12 9.80 33.39 -0.29
CA CYS A 12 11.11 32.90 -0.75
C CYS A 12 11.09 32.12 -2.06
N GLY A 13 9.92 31.73 -2.58
CA GLY A 13 9.74 31.05 -3.87
C GLY A 13 10.19 29.59 -3.95
N LEU A 14 10.69 28.99 -2.86
CA LEU A 14 11.15 27.58 -2.88
C LEU A 14 10.05 26.60 -3.34
N CYS A 15 8.81 26.83 -2.90
CA CYS A 15 7.67 26.00 -3.30
C CYS A 15 7.42 26.01 -4.81
N ALA A 16 7.56 27.16 -5.47
CA ALA A 16 7.43 27.27 -6.92
C ALA A 16 8.62 26.59 -7.65
N ARG A 17 9.83 26.71 -7.10
CA ARG A 17 11.04 26.13 -7.71
C ARG A 17 11.04 24.59 -7.71
N VAL A 18 10.43 23.94 -6.72
CA VAL A 18 10.38 22.48 -6.63
C VAL A 18 9.14 21.89 -7.31
N CYS A 19 8.21 22.73 -7.72
CA CYS A 19 6.96 22.26 -8.34
C CYS A 19 7.22 21.83 -9.79
N HIS A 20 7.28 20.54 -10.05
CA HIS A 20 7.51 20.00 -11.39
C HIS A 20 6.29 20.17 -12.31
N GLU A 21 5.09 20.32 -11.75
CA GLU A 21 3.86 20.64 -12.50
C GLU A 21 3.75 22.12 -12.84
N SER A 22 4.67 22.95 -12.33
CA SER A 22 4.63 24.41 -12.53
C SER A 22 3.30 25.05 -12.13
N CYS A 23 2.57 24.40 -11.20
CA CYS A 23 1.26 24.87 -10.73
C CYS A 23 1.34 25.95 -9.63
N ILE A 24 2.56 26.35 -9.22
CA ILE A 24 2.77 27.39 -8.19
C ILE A 24 3.45 28.59 -8.82
N ARG A 25 2.83 29.76 -8.70
CA ARG A 25 3.39 31.05 -9.10
C ARG A 25 3.54 31.94 -7.88
N VAL A 26 4.58 32.79 -7.86
CA VAL A 26 4.76 33.78 -6.79
C VAL A 26 4.41 35.13 -7.35
N GLU A 27 3.36 35.74 -6.84
CA GLU A 27 2.85 37.06 -7.24
C GLU A 27 2.74 37.94 -6.00
N ASN A 28 3.30 39.13 -6.06
CA ASN A 28 3.34 40.07 -4.92
C ASN A 28 3.93 39.47 -3.64
N GLY A 29 4.93 38.58 -3.76
CA GLY A 29 5.58 37.93 -2.63
C GLY A 29 4.82 36.78 -2.01
N LEU A 30 3.67 36.37 -2.55
CA LEU A 30 2.91 35.22 -2.07
C LEU A 30 2.74 34.17 -3.19
N PRO A 31 2.81 32.87 -2.85
CA PRO A 31 2.53 31.81 -3.80
C PRO A 31 1.03 31.62 -4.03
N THR A 32 0.66 31.54 -5.31
CA THR A 32 -0.66 31.14 -5.77
C THR A 32 -0.59 29.74 -6.34
N ILE A 33 -1.53 28.86 -6.00
CA ILE A 33 -1.52 27.45 -6.38
C ILE A 33 -2.70 27.15 -7.31
N ASP A 34 -2.39 26.67 -8.50
CA ASP A 34 -3.41 26.11 -9.40
C ASP A 34 -3.67 24.65 -9.01
N HIS A 35 -4.77 24.44 -8.29
CA HIS A 35 -5.16 23.11 -7.83
C HIS A 35 -5.63 22.18 -8.95
N GLY A 36 -5.98 22.70 -10.11
CA GLY A 36 -6.36 21.92 -11.29
C GLY A 36 -5.17 21.22 -11.93
N LEU A 37 -3.98 21.80 -11.78
CA LEU A 37 -2.72 21.24 -12.29
C LEU A 37 -1.92 20.50 -11.21
N CYS A 38 -2.28 20.65 -9.93
CA CYS A 38 -1.51 20.11 -8.81
C CYS A 38 -1.65 18.59 -8.70
N SER A 39 -0.54 17.85 -8.88
CA SER A 39 -0.47 16.40 -8.68
C SER A 39 -0.45 15.96 -7.21
N THR A 40 -0.61 16.90 -6.27
CA THR A 40 -0.65 16.63 -4.82
C THR A 40 0.59 15.91 -4.25
N CYS A 41 1.74 16.07 -4.88
CA CYS A 41 3.00 15.42 -4.47
C CYS A 41 3.59 15.94 -3.15
N THR A 42 3.05 17.05 -2.59
CA THR A 42 3.42 17.66 -1.30
C THR A 42 4.88 18.16 -1.17
N GLN A 43 5.67 18.15 -2.22
CA GLN A 43 7.07 18.63 -2.18
C GLN A 43 7.18 20.10 -1.76
N CYS A 44 6.24 20.93 -2.18
CA CYS A 44 6.16 22.33 -1.76
C CYS A 44 5.97 22.50 -0.24
N ILE A 45 5.25 21.57 0.40
CA ILE A 45 5.08 21.53 1.85
C ILE A 45 6.39 21.12 2.52
N ALA A 46 7.03 20.07 2.01
CA ALA A 46 8.26 19.52 2.59
C ALA A 46 9.44 20.50 2.58
N VAL A 47 9.55 21.34 1.55
CA VAL A 47 10.68 22.29 1.42
C VAL A 47 10.43 23.64 2.09
N CYS A 48 9.23 23.89 2.60
CA CYS A 48 8.88 25.20 3.17
C CYS A 48 9.53 25.40 4.55
N PRO A 49 10.55 26.27 4.70
CA PRO A 49 11.25 26.45 5.98
C PRO A 49 10.36 27.12 7.04
N GLN A 50 9.37 27.87 6.60
CA GLN A 50 8.41 28.55 7.48
C GLN A 50 7.17 27.73 7.78
N ARG A 51 7.05 26.51 7.21
CA ARG A 51 5.84 25.68 7.32
C ARG A 51 4.56 26.44 6.95
N ALA A 52 4.67 27.38 6.04
CA ALA A 52 3.54 28.17 5.55
C ALA A 52 2.59 27.39 4.65
N LEU A 53 2.95 26.19 4.22
CA LEU A 53 2.12 25.31 3.41
C LEU A 53 1.72 24.08 4.21
N SER A 54 0.48 23.66 4.05
CA SER A 54 -0.11 22.51 4.73
C SER A 54 -0.97 21.69 3.78
N TRP A 55 -1.31 20.46 4.16
CA TRP A 55 -2.31 19.63 3.48
C TRP A 55 -3.62 19.69 4.26
N ASP A 56 -4.69 20.25 3.68
CA ASP A 56 -5.99 20.41 4.35
C ASP A 56 -5.87 20.92 5.79
N SER A 57 -5.01 21.93 6.01
CA SER A 57 -4.67 22.52 7.30
C SER A 57 -3.89 21.59 8.27
N VAL A 58 -3.47 20.41 7.81
CA VAL A 58 -2.54 19.55 8.56
C VAL A 58 -1.10 19.98 8.27
N LEU A 59 -0.41 20.43 9.30
CA LEU A 59 1.00 20.84 9.20
C LEU A 59 1.92 19.64 9.04
N PRO A 60 3.04 19.80 8.29
CA PRO A 60 4.02 18.73 8.15
C PRO A 60 4.66 18.41 9.51
N SER A 61 4.79 17.12 9.80
CA SER A 61 5.55 16.65 10.95
C SER A 61 7.05 16.67 10.61
N PRO A 62 7.90 17.37 11.36
CA PRO A 62 9.34 17.33 11.13
C PRO A 62 9.89 15.95 11.46
N TYR A 63 10.84 15.47 10.68
CA TYR A 63 11.62 14.30 11.04
C TYR A 63 12.87 14.70 11.83
N ASP A 64 13.33 13.81 12.69
CA ASP A 64 14.55 13.98 13.45
C ASP A 64 15.70 13.27 12.72
N GLN A 65 16.63 14.06 12.17
CA GLN A 65 17.76 13.53 11.43
C GLN A 65 18.66 12.61 12.29
N ALA A 66 18.73 12.85 13.59
CA ALA A 66 19.53 12.03 14.49
C ALA A 66 18.95 10.61 14.70
N ARG A 67 17.67 10.42 14.37
CA ARG A 67 16.98 9.12 14.46
C ARG A 67 16.99 8.34 13.16
N LEU A 68 17.59 8.87 12.09
CA LEU A 68 17.71 8.10 10.85
C LEU A 68 18.59 6.86 11.08
N PRO A 69 18.20 5.71 10.54
CA PRO A 69 19.01 4.51 10.66
C PRO A 69 20.33 4.69 9.89
N ARG A 70 21.40 4.12 10.43
CA ARG A 70 22.66 4.03 9.69
C ARG A 70 22.50 3.06 8.51
N PRO A 71 23.30 3.20 7.43
CA PRO A 71 23.20 2.33 6.26
C PRO A 71 23.25 0.84 6.59
N GLU A 72 24.08 0.45 7.56
CA GLU A 72 24.24 -0.94 8.01
C GLU A 72 22.93 -1.45 8.65
N GLN A 73 22.30 -0.66 9.51
CA GLN A 73 21.04 -1.01 10.17
C GLN A 73 19.90 -1.18 9.15
N LEU A 74 19.85 -0.27 8.16
CA LEU A 74 18.84 -0.34 7.11
C LEU A 74 19.05 -1.58 6.22
N SER A 75 20.32 -1.90 5.89
CA SER A 75 20.63 -3.08 5.06
C SER A 75 20.27 -4.39 5.77
N GLU A 76 20.50 -4.49 7.10
CA GLU A 76 20.11 -5.66 7.87
C GLU A 76 18.59 -5.83 7.95
N LEU A 77 17.83 -4.71 8.11
CA LEU A 77 16.37 -4.76 8.06
C LEU A 77 15.85 -5.33 6.73
N PHE A 78 16.46 -4.92 5.60
CA PHE A 78 16.10 -5.47 4.29
C PHE A 78 16.44 -6.95 4.15
N ARG A 79 17.56 -7.40 4.72
CA ARG A 79 17.98 -8.80 4.71
C ARG A 79 17.13 -9.67 5.62
N GLU A 80 16.71 -9.16 6.76
CA GLU A 80 15.90 -9.89 7.75
C GLU A 80 14.47 -10.11 7.27
N ARG A 81 13.86 -9.10 6.61
CA ARG A 81 12.46 -9.16 6.23
C ARG A 81 12.17 -10.32 5.27
N ARG A 82 11.27 -11.20 5.67
CA ARG A 82 10.73 -12.30 4.85
C ARG A 82 9.21 -12.33 4.95
N SER A 83 8.59 -13.03 4.02
CA SER A 83 7.16 -13.34 4.10
C SER A 83 6.92 -14.39 5.18
N ILE A 84 6.40 -13.95 6.31
CA ILE A 84 6.06 -14.79 7.46
C ILE A 84 4.63 -15.30 7.29
N ARG A 85 4.43 -16.62 7.42
CA ARG A 85 3.15 -17.29 7.22
C ARG A 85 2.71 -18.14 8.41
N PHE A 86 3.54 -18.22 9.44
CA PHE A 86 3.24 -18.91 10.70
C PHE A 86 3.21 -17.87 11.80
N PHE A 87 2.01 -17.54 12.26
CA PHE A 87 1.79 -16.50 13.25
C PHE A 87 1.54 -17.11 14.62
N ARG A 88 1.93 -16.36 15.66
CA ARG A 88 1.54 -16.67 17.03
C ARG A 88 0.08 -16.32 17.22
N ASN A 89 -0.59 -17.03 18.13
CA ASN A 89 -1.97 -16.68 18.51
C ASN A 89 -1.97 -15.49 19.49
N GLU A 90 -1.57 -14.35 18.98
CA GLU A 90 -1.44 -13.09 19.73
C GLU A 90 -2.10 -11.96 18.96
N ARG A 91 -2.78 -11.07 19.68
CA ARG A 91 -3.38 -9.88 19.08
C ARG A 91 -2.39 -8.73 19.00
N ILE A 92 -2.51 -7.92 17.96
CA ILE A 92 -1.77 -6.68 17.83
C ILE A 92 -2.69 -5.54 18.30
N GLY A 93 -2.19 -4.72 19.26
CA GLY A 93 -2.94 -3.57 19.74
C GLY A 93 -3.23 -2.56 18.65
N ARG A 94 -4.41 -1.93 18.66
CA ARG A 94 -4.83 -0.96 17.64
C ARG A 94 -3.90 0.24 17.51
N THR A 95 -3.28 0.68 18.59
CA THR A 95 -2.28 1.74 18.57
C THR A 95 -1.08 1.34 17.71
N VAL A 96 -0.57 0.11 17.89
CA VAL A 96 0.56 -0.41 17.12
C VAL A 96 0.17 -0.60 15.64
N LEU A 97 -1.03 -1.11 15.36
CA LEU A 97 -1.55 -1.21 14.00
C LEU A 97 -1.66 0.17 13.35
N GLY A 98 -2.17 1.16 14.09
CA GLY A 98 -2.27 2.54 13.63
C GLY A 98 -0.90 3.14 13.29
N GLU A 99 0.10 2.93 14.15
CA GLU A 99 1.48 3.35 13.87
C GLU A 99 2.03 2.70 12.60
N ILE A 100 1.84 1.38 12.43
CA ILE A 100 2.34 0.64 11.27
C ILE A 100 1.71 1.17 9.98
N VAL A 101 0.40 1.31 9.93
CA VAL A 101 -0.29 1.72 8.70
C VAL A 101 -0.08 3.20 8.38
N SER A 102 0.20 4.04 9.40
CA SER A 102 0.47 5.47 9.19
C SER A 102 1.71 5.72 8.34
N LEU A 103 2.66 4.77 8.29
CA LEU A 103 3.88 4.90 7.49
C LEU A 103 3.61 4.83 5.98
N ALA A 104 2.44 4.37 5.58
CA ALA A 104 2.04 4.37 4.17
C ALA A 104 1.95 5.79 3.58
N VAL A 105 1.65 6.80 4.41
CA VAL A 105 1.57 8.20 3.95
C VAL A 105 2.91 8.75 3.44
N PHE A 106 4.02 8.16 3.88
CA PHE A 106 5.37 8.55 3.44
C PHE A 106 5.83 7.79 2.19
N SER A 107 4.98 6.99 1.58
CA SER A 107 5.32 6.33 0.32
C SER A 107 5.24 7.32 -0.85
N PRO A 108 6.09 7.17 -1.87
CA PRO A 108 5.94 7.93 -3.11
C PRO A 108 4.60 7.54 -3.76
N THR A 109 3.72 8.51 -3.90
CA THR A 109 2.40 8.34 -4.53
C THR A 109 2.16 9.42 -5.57
N ASN A 110 1.37 9.11 -6.58
CA ASN A 110 1.08 10.09 -7.63
C ASN A 110 0.08 11.17 -7.17
N ASN A 111 -0.85 10.87 -6.26
CA ASN A 111 -1.86 11.85 -5.81
C ASN A 111 -2.54 11.50 -4.49
N TYR A 112 -1.92 10.72 -3.63
CA TYR A 112 -2.48 10.28 -2.33
C TYR A 112 -3.87 9.63 -2.43
N SER A 113 -4.15 8.94 -3.54
CA SER A 113 -5.45 8.29 -3.78
C SER A 113 -5.67 6.99 -3.02
N LEU A 114 -4.68 6.55 -2.24
CA LEU A 114 -4.77 5.30 -1.49
C LEU A 114 -5.64 5.45 -0.25
N ARG A 115 -6.49 4.47 -0.03
CA ARG A 115 -7.22 4.26 1.22
C ARG A 115 -6.70 3.00 1.89
N ILE A 116 -6.59 3.04 3.22
CA ILE A 116 -6.18 1.89 4.01
C ILE A 116 -7.38 1.43 4.81
N VAL A 117 -7.68 0.14 4.68
CA VAL A 117 -8.73 -0.52 5.47
C VAL A 117 -8.06 -1.63 6.28
N VAL A 118 -8.29 -1.62 7.59
CA VAL A 118 -7.73 -2.61 8.51
C VAL A 118 -8.85 -3.45 9.10
N ALA A 119 -8.76 -4.76 8.95
CA ALA A 119 -9.60 -5.72 9.63
C ALA A 119 -8.79 -6.38 10.75
N ASP A 120 -9.11 -6.08 12.01
CA ASP A 120 -8.43 -6.58 13.21
C ASP A 120 -9.37 -7.40 14.13
N ASP A 121 -10.62 -7.55 13.71
CA ASP A 121 -11.61 -8.35 14.42
C ASP A 121 -11.63 -9.79 13.89
N PRO A 122 -11.52 -10.82 14.76
CA PRO A 122 -11.49 -12.21 14.34
C PRO A 122 -12.68 -12.66 13.52
N ALA A 123 -13.89 -12.18 13.83
CA ALA A 123 -15.07 -12.54 13.07
C ALA A 123 -15.04 -11.98 11.65
N THR A 124 -14.53 -10.75 11.50
CA THR A 124 -14.31 -10.12 10.20
C THR A 124 -13.23 -10.85 9.40
N ILE A 125 -12.10 -11.22 10.03
CA ILE A 125 -11.02 -11.97 9.37
C ILE A 125 -11.54 -13.33 8.89
N ASP A 126 -12.30 -14.05 9.72
CA ASP A 126 -12.91 -15.33 9.36
C ASP A 126 -13.95 -15.19 8.22
N LEU A 127 -14.73 -14.10 8.22
CA LEU A 127 -15.64 -13.79 7.10
C LEU A 127 -14.88 -13.55 5.79
N ILE A 128 -13.77 -12.81 5.84
CA ILE A 128 -12.88 -12.57 4.70
C ILE A 128 -12.33 -13.91 4.20
N ASP A 129 -11.78 -14.73 5.10
CA ASP A 129 -11.22 -16.04 4.75
C ASP A 129 -12.25 -16.94 4.05
N ARG A 130 -13.43 -17.10 4.65
CA ARG A 130 -14.51 -17.91 4.04
C ARG A 130 -14.96 -17.36 2.69
N THR A 131 -14.95 -16.04 2.52
CA THR A 131 -15.36 -15.40 1.27
C THR A 131 -14.32 -15.62 0.19
N MET A 132 -13.05 -15.42 0.51
CA MET A 132 -11.94 -15.70 -0.40
C MET A 132 -11.89 -17.19 -0.79
N LEU A 133 -12.07 -18.08 0.19
CA LEU A 133 -12.07 -19.52 -0.06
C LEU A 133 -13.20 -19.94 -1.00
N ARG A 134 -14.42 -19.39 -0.81
CA ARG A 134 -15.54 -19.60 -1.74
C ARG A 134 -15.21 -19.13 -3.15
N TYR A 135 -14.59 -17.97 -3.27
CA TYR A 135 -14.18 -17.40 -4.55
C TYR A 135 -13.13 -18.29 -5.24
N VAL A 136 -12.08 -18.69 -4.54
CA VAL A 136 -11.04 -19.58 -5.05
C VAL A 136 -11.63 -20.92 -5.50
N ARG A 137 -12.51 -21.54 -4.69
CA ARG A 137 -13.20 -22.79 -5.03
C ARG A 137 -14.07 -22.63 -6.28
N ARG A 138 -14.74 -21.49 -6.41
CA ARG A 138 -15.59 -21.21 -7.60
C ARG A 138 -14.73 -21.06 -8.86
N ILE A 139 -13.64 -20.31 -8.80
CA ILE A 139 -12.69 -20.21 -9.93
C ILE A 139 -12.14 -21.59 -10.28
N TYR A 140 -11.70 -22.35 -9.30
CA TYR A 140 -11.19 -23.69 -9.51
C TYR A 140 -12.22 -24.57 -10.20
N SER A 141 -13.45 -24.60 -9.72
CA SER A 141 -14.53 -25.43 -10.27
C SER A 141 -14.94 -25.04 -11.69
N LEU A 142 -14.83 -23.78 -12.07
CA LEU A 142 -15.24 -23.28 -13.37
C LEU A 142 -14.13 -23.33 -14.44
N ILE A 143 -12.89 -23.09 -14.03
CA ILE A 143 -11.76 -22.91 -14.96
C ILE A 143 -10.80 -24.09 -14.93
N TYR A 144 -10.37 -24.51 -13.74
CA TYR A 144 -9.28 -25.47 -13.58
C TYR A 144 -9.74 -26.92 -13.49
N ASN A 145 -10.90 -27.19 -12.92
CA ASN A 145 -11.39 -28.56 -12.73
C ASN A 145 -11.96 -29.16 -14.02
N PRO A 146 -12.79 -28.48 -14.86
CA PRO A 146 -13.28 -29.05 -16.09
C PRO A 146 -12.14 -29.16 -17.12
N ARG A 147 -11.66 -30.39 -17.33
CA ARG A 147 -10.55 -30.68 -18.28
C ARG A 147 -10.68 -29.98 -19.63
N PRO A 148 -11.84 -30.04 -20.36
CA PRO A 148 -11.95 -29.41 -21.67
C PRO A 148 -11.81 -27.86 -21.57
N VAL A 149 -12.36 -27.22 -20.54
CA VAL A 149 -12.27 -25.78 -20.35
C VAL A 149 -10.83 -25.38 -20.05
N TYR A 150 -10.20 -26.08 -19.12
CA TYR A 150 -8.81 -25.81 -18.78
C TYR A 150 -7.88 -26.00 -19.98
N TRP A 151 -8.04 -27.08 -20.75
CA TRP A 151 -7.25 -27.33 -21.95
C TRP A 151 -7.42 -26.22 -23.01
N ALA A 152 -8.63 -25.75 -23.23
CA ALA A 152 -8.90 -24.66 -24.17
C ALA A 152 -8.25 -23.32 -23.71
N LEU A 153 -8.22 -23.05 -22.42
CA LEU A 153 -7.68 -21.79 -21.84
C LEU A 153 -6.22 -21.87 -21.46
N LYS A 154 -5.62 -23.05 -21.39
CA LYS A 154 -4.27 -23.30 -20.83
C LYS A 154 -3.19 -22.38 -21.42
N GLY A 155 -3.18 -22.19 -22.74
CA GLY A 155 -2.21 -21.33 -23.40
C GLY A 155 -2.28 -19.87 -22.91
N THR A 156 -3.49 -19.33 -22.87
CA THR A 156 -3.74 -17.95 -22.39
C THR A 156 -3.44 -17.80 -20.89
N LEU A 157 -3.84 -18.78 -20.09
CA LEU A 157 -3.58 -18.78 -18.65
C LEU A 157 -2.07 -18.85 -18.36
N ASN A 158 -1.32 -19.70 -19.06
CA ASN A 158 0.14 -19.78 -18.89
C ASN A 158 0.84 -18.49 -19.32
N ALA A 159 0.42 -17.87 -20.41
CA ALA A 159 0.95 -16.58 -20.87
C ALA A 159 0.73 -15.45 -19.85
N ARG A 160 -0.33 -15.56 -19.04
CA ARG A 160 -0.65 -14.62 -17.95
C ARG A 160 -0.11 -15.06 -16.57
N GLY A 161 0.70 -16.11 -16.49
CA GLY A 161 1.20 -16.65 -15.23
C GLY A 161 0.15 -17.34 -14.35
N ALA A 162 -1.08 -17.57 -14.87
CA ALA A 162 -2.22 -18.15 -14.15
C ALA A 162 -2.49 -19.62 -14.55
N GLY A 163 -1.52 -20.31 -15.14
CA GLY A 163 -1.69 -21.67 -15.66
C GLY A 163 -1.40 -22.78 -14.65
N ASP A 164 -0.62 -23.78 -15.08
CA ASP A 164 -0.36 -25.01 -14.30
C ASP A 164 0.12 -24.76 -12.87
N LYS A 165 1.03 -23.79 -12.67
CA LYS A 165 1.57 -23.47 -11.36
C LYS A 165 0.51 -22.96 -10.39
N VAL A 166 -0.38 -22.07 -10.86
CA VAL A 166 -1.48 -21.54 -10.04
C VAL A 166 -2.49 -22.64 -9.73
N LYS A 167 -2.81 -23.49 -10.71
CA LYS A 167 -3.67 -24.65 -10.51
C LYS A 167 -3.16 -25.55 -9.38
N ILE A 168 -1.89 -25.94 -9.44
CA ILE A 168 -1.24 -26.79 -8.44
C ILE A 168 -1.26 -26.11 -7.06
N ASN A 169 -0.93 -24.82 -6.98
CA ASN A 169 -0.95 -24.07 -5.73
C ASN A 169 -2.36 -24.01 -5.10
N ILE A 170 -3.40 -23.83 -5.92
CA ILE A 170 -4.78 -23.85 -5.44
C ILE A 170 -5.13 -25.24 -4.89
N GLU A 171 -4.82 -26.31 -5.63
CA GLU A 171 -5.09 -27.69 -5.23
C GLU A 171 -4.38 -28.04 -3.91
N GLN A 172 -3.10 -27.71 -3.81
CA GLN A 172 -2.30 -27.94 -2.60
C GLN A 172 -2.79 -27.09 -1.42
N GLY A 173 -3.12 -25.81 -1.65
CA GLY A 173 -3.63 -24.93 -0.62
C GLY A 173 -5.00 -25.39 -0.07
N LEU A 174 -5.91 -25.77 -0.97
CA LEU A 174 -7.22 -26.30 -0.56
C LEU A 174 -7.12 -27.64 0.19
N ALA A 175 -6.16 -28.49 -0.19
CA ALA A 175 -5.96 -29.79 0.44
C ALA A 175 -5.24 -29.71 1.78
N ALA A 176 -4.23 -28.82 1.90
CA ALA A 176 -3.36 -28.75 3.07
C ALA A 176 -3.92 -27.93 4.23
N HIS A 177 -4.60 -26.82 3.94
CA HIS A 177 -4.91 -25.83 4.96
C HIS A 177 -6.41 -25.52 5.13
N GLY A 178 -7.21 -25.68 4.08
CA GLY A 178 -8.64 -25.36 4.13
C GLY A 178 -8.94 -23.86 4.37
N HIS A 179 -7.91 -23.01 4.41
CA HIS A 179 -7.95 -21.57 4.67
C HIS A 179 -7.28 -20.80 3.53
N SER A 180 -7.81 -19.62 3.21
CA SER A 180 -7.21 -18.64 2.29
C SER A 180 -6.26 -17.71 3.03
N VAL A 181 -6.60 -17.38 4.28
CA VAL A 181 -5.80 -16.56 5.20
C VAL A 181 -5.05 -17.49 6.14
N HIS A 182 -3.79 -17.21 6.42
CA HIS A 182 -2.99 -18.04 7.33
C HIS A 182 -3.55 -18.02 8.76
N GLU A 183 -3.45 -19.15 9.45
CA GLU A 183 -3.88 -19.28 10.83
C GLU A 183 -3.23 -18.22 11.73
N ASN A 184 -3.98 -17.81 12.75
CA ASN A 184 -3.55 -16.79 13.73
C ASN A 184 -3.20 -15.42 13.11
N THR A 185 -3.73 -15.12 11.93
CA THR A 185 -3.59 -13.77 11.36
C THR A 185 -4.27 -12.76 12.28
N ALA A 186 -3.49 -11.84 12.85
CA ALA A 186 -3.98 -10.86 13.81
C ALA A 186 -4.70 -9.68 13.17
N ALA A 187 -4.32 -9.33 11.94
CA ALA A 187 -4.94 -8.26 11.15
C ALA A 187 -4.70 -8.45 9.65
N ILE A 188 -5.65 -7.96 8.85
CA ILE A 188 -5.52 -7.85 7.39
C ILE A 188 -5.57 -6.37 7.03
N VAL A 189 -4.58 -5.90 6.26
CA VAL A 189 -4.49 -4.53 5.78
C VAL A 189 -4.75 -4.52 4.28
N PHE A 190 -5.80 -3.81 3.87
CA PHE A 190 -6.10 -3.58 2.46
C PHE A 190 -5.60 -2.19 2.04
N LEU A 191 -4.86 -2.15 0.95
CA LEU A 191 -4.50 -0.93 0.26
C LEU A 191 -5.42 -0.82 -0.95
N VAL A 192 -6.31 0.16 -0.91
CA VAL A 192 -7.34 0.35 -1.94
C VAL A 192 -7.01 1.62 -2.71
N GLY A 193 -6.74 1.48 -4.00
CA GLY A 193 -6.50 2.59 -4.92
C GLY A 193 -7.64 2.75 -5.93
N ASP A 194 -7.72 3.92 -6.56
CA ASP A 194 -8.60 4.13 -7.70
C ASP A 194 -7.89 3.68 -8.98
N GLY A 195 -8.40 2.64 -9.64
CA GLY A 195 -7.82 2.09 -10.87
C GLY A 195 -7.82 3.06 -12.06
N ARG A 196 -8.53 4.18 -11.98
CA ARG A 196 -8.50 5.26 -12.98
C ARG A 196 -7.31 6.20 -12.79
N VAL A 197 -6.68 6.17 -11.63
CA VAL A 197 -5.50 6.98 -11.32
C VAL A 197 -4.25 6.25 -11.82
N PRO A 198 -3.46 6.85 -12.72
CA PRO A 198 -2.20 6.28 -13.17
C PRO A 198 -1.28 5.95 -11.98
N LEU A 199 -0.53 4.85 -12.06
CA LEU A 199 0.42 4.41 -11.03
C LEU A 199 -0.20 4.11 -9.65
N SER A 200 -1.51 3.90 -9.58
CA SER A 200 -2.21 3.56 -8.34
C SER A 200 -1.68 2.26 -7.73
N ILE A 201 -1.42 1.26 -8.57
CA ILE A 201 -0.85 -0.04 -8.14
C ILE A 201 0.57 0.14 -7.61
N ASP A 202 1.41 0.91 -8.32
CA ASP A 202 2.79 1.17 -7.89
C ASP A 202 2.81 1.93 -6.55
N SER A 203 1.94 2.92 -6.40
CA SER A 203 1.75 3.65 -5.14
C SER A 203 1.37 2.71 -3.99
N ALA A 204 0.48 1.74 -4.23
CA ALA A 204 0.09 0.73 -3.24
C ALA A 204 1.27 -0.20 -2.89
N GLN A 205 2.10 -0.58 -3.85
CA GLN A 205 3.29 -1.40 -3.60
C GLN A 205 4.33 -0.67 -2.73
N TYR A 206 4.57 0.62 -2.98
CA TYR A 206 5.46 1.43 -2.13
C TYR A 206 4.90 1.57 -0.71
N ALA A 207 3.59 1.83 -0.57
CA ALA A 207 2.94 1.91 0.72
C ALA A 207 3.01 0.58 1.48
N LEU A 208 2.79 -0.54 0.79
CA LEU A 208 2.93 -1.88 1.34
C LEU A 208 4.35 -2.12 1.84
N ALA A 209 5.37 -1.74 1.08
CA ALA A 209 6.77 -1.89 1.48
C ALA A 209 7.06 -1.12 2.78
N ASN A 210 6.64 0.14 2.89
CA ASN A 210 6.81 0.93 4.11
C ASN A 210 6.16 0.27 5.33
N ILE A 211 4.91 -0.18 5.18
CA ILE A 211 4.18 -0.91 6.23
C ILE A 211 4.93 -2.18 6.66
N MET A 212 5.40 -2.98 5.70
CA MET A 212 6.05 -4.25 5.98
C MET A 212 7.41 -4.08 6.65
N TYR A 213 8.23 -3.11 6.23
CA TYR A 213 9.52 -2.83 6.87
C TYR A 213 9.36 -2.27 8.27
N TYR A 214 8.39 -1.39 8.48
CA TYR A 214 8.12 -0.87 9.81
C TYR A 214 7.55 -1.94 10.75
N ALA A 215 6.64 -2.78 10.28
CA ALA A 215 6.16 -3.93 11.04
C ALA A 215 7.33 -4.86 11.45
N GLN A 216 8.24 -5.16 10.51
CA GLN A 216 9.44 -5.96 10.78
C GLN A 216 10.31 -5.33 11.88
N SER A 217 10.53 -4.01 11.84
CA SER A 217 11.32 -3.31 12.88
C SER A 217 10.68 -3.37 14.27
N LYS A 218 9.37 -3.65 14.36
CA LYS A 218 8.64 -3.90 15.60
C LYS A 218 8.54 -5.38 15.97
N GLY A 219 9.22 -6.28 15.24
CA GLY A 219 9.15 -7.73 15.46
C GLY A 219 7.83 -8.36 15.01
N ILE A 220 7.06 -7.67 14.17
CA ILE A 220 5.77 -8.15 13.65
C ILE A 220 5.97 -8.73 12.25
N GLY A 221 5.73 -10.03 12.12
CA GLY A 221 5.80 -10.74 10.85
C GLY A 221 4.66 -10.34 9.90
N THR A 222 4.98 -10.18 8.63
CA THR A 222 4.01 -9.85 7.60
C THR A 222 4.20 -10.70 6.35
N TYR A 223 3.14 -10.81 5.54
CA TYR A 223 3.25 -11.27 4.15
C TYR A 223 2.29 -10.48 3.27
N GLY A 224 2.72 -10.23 2.04
CA GLY A 224 1.86 -9.64 1.02
C GLY A 224 1.06 -10.73 0.33
N MET A 225 -0.22 -10.48 0.12
CA MET A 225 -1.10 -11.33 -0.66
C MET A 225 -1.71 -10.52 -1.78
N THR A 226 -1.48 -10.97 -3.01
CA THR A 226 -2.18 -10.42 -4.18
C THR A 226 -3.39 -11.30 -4.44
N PRO A 227 -4.61 -10.74 -4.47
CA PRO A 227 -5.79 -11.52 -4.85
C PRO A 227 -5.59 -12.17 -6.21
N ALA A 228 -6.08 -13.40 -6.38
CA ALA A 228 -5.99 -14.13 -7.65
C ALA A 228 -6.63 -13.39 -8.85
N SER A 229 -7.49 -12.42 -8.56
CA SER A 229 -8.11 -11.51 -9.52
C SER A 229 -7.11 -10.67 -10.33
N ASP A 230 -6.03 -10.17 -9.70
CA ASP A 230 -5.00 -9.38 -10.39
C ASP A 230 -4.23 -10.20 -11.41
N GLN A 231 -4.03 -11.49 -11.13
CA GLN A 231 -3.33 -12.40 -12.04
C GLN A 231 -4.18 -12.76 -13.28
N LEU A 232 -5.50 -12.60 -13.18
CA LEU A 232 -6.42 -12.85 -14.27
C LEU A 232 -6.76 -11.59 -15.09
N GLY A 233 -6.31 -10.42 -14.67
CA GLY A 233 -6.54 -9.15 -15.37
C GLY A 233 -8.03 -8.78 -15.47
N TRP A 234 -8.81 -9.02 -14.42
CA TRP A 234 -10.27 -8.85 -14.38
C TRP A 234 -10.71 -7.58 -13.63
N PHE A 235 -9.81 -6.59 -13.49
CA PHE A 235 -10.15 -5.25 -13.00
C PHE A 235 -9.49 -4.16 -13.85
#